data_9d71336d893e29d712b480ce6c496351
#
_entry.id   9d71336d893e29d712b480ce6c496351
#
_cell.length_a   1.000
_cell.length_b   1.000
_cell.length_c   1.000
_cell.angle_alpha   90.00
_cell.angle_beta   90.00
_cell.angle_gamma   90.00
#
_symmetry.space_group_name_H-M   'P 1'
#
loop_
_entity.id
_entity.type
_entity.pdbx_description
1 polymer ?
#
loop_
_entity_poly.entity_id
_entity_poly.type
_entity_poly.pdbx_seq_one_letter_code
_entity_poly.pdbx_strand_id
1 'polypeptide(L)'
;MSEFSQNGIVSTLHDFGTKSTKEIEKELLKFSNERKMELILPCLYSELEGKALPNIVSEIKKTNYLDHIIIGLDKANEDQARKAWTFFEQLETPFTILWNDGPNLKKLDKELKKKGLSPNEKGKGRNVWYCIGMSIARNTARSVALHDCDIKTYDRRMLAKLFYPVVNPLFNFEFCKGCLLYPSPSPRDS
;
A
#
# COMPACT_ATOMS: atom_id res chain seq x y z
N MET A 1 18.67 19.69 -3.53
CA MET A 1 18.49 19.02 -4.84
C MET A 1 17.35 18.00 -4.67
N SER A 2 16.27 18.12 -5.39
CA SER A 2 15.17 17.17 -5.27
C SER A 2 15.63 15.81 -5.82
N GLU A 3 15.54 14.77 -5.00
CA GLU A 3 15.93 13.39 -5.34
C GLU A 3 15.05 12.74 -6.42
N PHE A 4 14.14 13.48 -7.02
CA PHE A 4 13.23 12.99 -8.03
C PHE A 4 13.49 13.65 -9.39
N SER A 5 14.53 13.19 -10.04
CA SER A 5 14.66 13.35 -11.48
C SER A 5 13.78 12.27 -12.14
N GLN A 6 12.57 12.61 -12.54
CA GLN A 6 11.77 11.76 -13.40
C GLN A 6 12.09 12.07 -14.85
N ASN A 7 12.60 11.10 -15.57
CA ASN A 7 12.74 11.19 -17.02
C ASN A 7 11.37 10.96 -17.65
N GLY A 8 10.83 11.98 -18.31
CA GLY A 8 9.56 11.88 -19.02
C GLY A 8 8.57 13.01 -18.71
N ILE A 9 7.38 12.92 -19.27
CA ILE A 9 6.29 13.88 -19.04
C ILE A 9 5.65 13.59 -17.70
N VAL A 10 5.77 14.52 -16.76
CA VAL A 10 5.11 14.46 -15.44
C VAL A 10 3.89 15.34 -15.45
N SER A 11 2.72 14.74 -15.24
CA SER A 11 1.48 15.48 -15.10
C SER A 11 1.12 15.65 -13.64
N THR A 12 0.76 16.86 -13.22
CA THR A 12 0.25 17.14 -11.88
C THR A 12 -1.25 17.26 -11.93
N LEU A 13 -1.95 16.38 -11.22
CA LEU A 13 -3.40 16.48 -11.03
C LEU A 13 -3.68 17.21 -9.74
N HIS A 14 -4.23 18.41 -9.85
CA HIS A 14 -4.65 19.17 -8.68
C HIS A 14 -5.99 18.65 -8.14
N ASP A 15 -6.11 18.63 -6.82
CA ASP A 15 -7.38 18.34 -6.17
C ASP A 15 -8.24 19.61 -6.08
N PHE A 16 -9.01 19.87 -7.11
CA PHE A 16 -9.93 21.00 -7.13
C PHE A 16 -11.23 20.78 -6.33
N GLY A 17 -11.37 19.64 -5.65
CA GLY A 17 -12.53 19.35 -4.80
C GLY A 17 -13.86 19.16 -5.56
N THR A 18 -13.83 18.95 -6.86
CA THR A 18 -15.03 18.90 -7.72
C THR A 18 -15.82 17.61 -7.56
N LYS A 19 -15.17 16.49 -7.21
CA LYS A 19 -15.85 15.20 -6.96
C LYS A 19 -15.79 14.84 -5.48
N SER A 20 -16.92 14.42 -4.93
CA SER A 20 -16.98 13.86 -3.58
C SER A 20 -16.29 12.48 -3.53
N THR A 21 -15.83 12.07 -2.35
CA THR A 21 -15.27 10.73 -2.14
C THR A 21 -16.23 9.64 -2.59
N LYS A 22 -17.52 9.78 -2.29
CA LYS A 22 -18.56 8.81 -2.70
C LYS A 22 -18.70 8.67 -4.21
N GLU A 23 -18.59 9.76 -4.95
CA GLU A 23 -18.65 9.72 -6.42
C GLU A 23 -17.43 9.00 -7.00
N ILE A 24 -16.23 9.30 -6.48
CA ILE A 24 -14.99 8.62 -6.88
C ILE A 24 -15.08 7.13 -6.58
N GLU A 25 -15.48 6.74 -5.37
CA GLU A 25 -15.62 5.35 -4.96
C GLU A 25 -16.66 4.58 -5.79
N LYS A 26 -17.77 5.23 -6.16
CA LYS A 26 -18.77 4.64 -7.07
C LYS A 26 -18.21 4.34 -8.46
N GLU A 27 -17.36 5.20 -8.98
CA GLU A 27 -16.68 4.97 -10.25
C GLU A 27 -15.61 3.87 -10.10
N LEU A 28 -14.81 3.90 -9.02
CA LEU A 28 -13.81 2.86 -8.74
C LEU A 28 -14.46 1.47 -8.63
N LEU A 29 -15.61 1.37 -7.99
CA LEU A 29 -16.37 0.11 -7.91
C LEU A 29 -16.78 -0.40 -9.29
N LYS A 30 -17.14 0.48 -10.23
CA LYS A 30 -17.41 0.06 -11.61
C LYS A 30 -16.14 -0.42 -12.31
N PHE A 31 -15.02 0.29 -12.11
CA PHE A 31 -13.74 -0.07 -12.72
C PHE A 31 -13.16 -1.37 -12.15
N SER A 32 -13.44 -1.69 -10.88
CA SER A 32 -12.92 -2.89 -10.22
C SER A 32 -13.35 -4.21 -10.86
N ASN A 33 -14.43 -4.22 -11.63
CA ASN A 33 -14.88 -5.40 -12.37
C ASN A 33 -13.86 -5.85 -13.43
N GLU A 34 -13.18 -4.91 -14.07
CA GLU A 34 -12.19 -5.18 -15.13
C GLU A 34 -10.76 -4.86 -14.70
N ARG A 35 -10.60 -3.93 -13.75
CA ARG A 35 -9.31 -3.41 -13.29
C ARG A 35 -9.18 -3.59 -11.79
N LYS A 36 -8.88 -4.82 -11.39
CA LYS A 36 -8.73 -5.19 -9.98
C LYS A 36 -7.64 -4.37 -9.30
N MET A 37 -7.92 -3.95 -8.07
CA MET A 37 -7.10 -3.06 -7.27
C MET A 37 -6.62 -3.77 -6.00
N GLU A 38 -5.32 -3.75 -5.75
CA GLU A 38 -4.72 -4.26 -4.52
C GLU A 38 -4.11 -3.13 -3.70
N LEU A 39 -4.21 -3.24 -2.39
CA LEU A 39 -3.56 -2.34 -1.44
C LEU A 39 -2.41 -3.06 -0.74
N ILE A 40 -1.23 -2.45 -0.73
CA ILE A 40 -0.08 -2.90 0.05
C ILE A 40 0.08 -2.01 1.28
N LEU A 41 0.18 -2.65 2.45
CA LEU A 41 0.42 -2.03 3.75
C LEU A 41 1.71 -2.60 4.35
N PRO A 42 2.88 -1.98 4.14
CA PRO A 42 4.09 -2.35 4.88
C PRO A 42 3.94 -1.90 6.33
N CYS A 43 3.89 -2.86 7.24
CA CYS A 43 3.54 -2.67 8.64
C CYS A 43 4.65 -3.17 9.56
N LEU A 44 5.07 -2.36 10.53
CA LEU A 44 5.81 -2.82 11.69
C LEU A 44 4.82 -3.32 12.75
N TYR A 45 5.19 -4.36 13.50
CA TYR A 45 4.31 -4.84 14.58
C TYR A 45 3.95 -3.72 15.57
N SER A 46 4.90 -2.84 15.91
CA SER A 46 4.66 -1.70 16.82
C SER A 46 3.57 -0.73 16.36
N GLU A 47 3.24 -0.71 15.07
CA GLU A 47 2.18 0.15 14.53
C GLU A 47 0.78 -0.34 14.91
N LEU A 48 0.63 -1.64 15.23
CA LEU A 48 -0.63 -2.19 15.75
C LEU A 48 -0.99 -1.60 17.13
N GLU A 49 0.02 -1.23 17.90
CA GLU A 49 -0.14 -0.63 19.24
C GLU A 49 -0.34 0.91 19.14
N GLY A 50 -0.15 1.46 17.95
CA GLY A 50 -0.31 2.88 17.66
C GLY A 50 -1.76 3.30 17.41
N LYS A 51 -1.97 4.60 17.21
CA LYS A 51 -3.30 5.16 16.90
C LYS A 51 -3.57 5.25 15.40
N ALA A 52 -2.53 5.26 14.56
CA ALA A 52 -2.67 5.46 13.12
C ALA A 52 -3.27 4.23 12.44
N LEU A 53 -2.71 3.05 12.66
CA LEU A 53 -3.13 1.83 11.97
C LEU A 53 -4.59 1.42 12.26
N PRO A 54 -5.13 1.49 13.49
CA PRO A 54 -6.54 1.26 13.72
C PRO A 54 -7.46 2.21 12.95
N ASN A 55 -7.09 3.49 12.82
CA ASN A 55 -7.82 4.45 11.99
C ASN A 55 -7.75 4.07 10.51
N ILE A 56 -6.56 3.72 10.01
CA ILE A 56 -6.37 3.27 8.61
C ILE A 56 -7.27 2.08 8.30
N VAL A 57 -7.27 1.05 9.15
CA VAL A 57 -8.11 -0.13 8.98
C VAL A 57 -9.59 0.23 9.01
N SER A 58 -10.01 1.12 9.93
CA SER A 58 -11.39 1.61 10.00
C SER A 58 -11.83 2.35 8.73
N GLU A 59 -10.94 3.11 8.10
CA GLU A 59 -11.21 3.78 6.83
C GLU A 59 -11.24 2.82 5.65
N ILE A 60 -10.33 1.84 5.60
CA ILE A 60 -10.28 0.82 4.55
C ILE A 60 -11.54 -0.07 4.58
N LYS A 61 -12.05 -0.42 5.74
CA LYS A 61 -13.32 -1.19 5.89
C LYS A 61 -14.52 -0.54 5.20
N LYS A 62 -14.49 0.77 5.01
CA LYS A 62 -15.57 1.51 4.33
C LYS A 62 -15.44 1.44 2.80
N THR A 63 -14.38 0.84 2.26
CA THR A 63 -14.15 0.72 0.82
C THR A 63 -14.69 -0.62 0.30
N ASN A 64 -15.22 -0.64 -0.91
CA ASN A 64 -15.81 -1.82 -1.52
C ASN A 64 -15.30 -2.11 -2.94
N TYR A 65 -14.22 -1.45 -3.33
CA TYR A 65 -13.61 -1.58 -4.67
C TYR A 65 -12.26 -2.32 -4.65
N LEU A 66 -11.72 -2.65 -3.47
CA LEU A 66 -10.48 -3.41 -3.34
C LEU A 66 -10.72 -4.90 -3.58
N ASP A 67 -9.88 -5.52 -4.39
CA ASP A 67 -9.86 -6.97 -4.61
C ASP A 67 -9.10 -7.70 -3.49
N HIS A 68 -8.00 -7.13 -3.03
CA HIS A 68 -7.13 -7.75 -2.01
C HIS A 68 -6.27 -6.74 -1.27
N ILE A 69 -5.85 -7.11 -0.06
CA ILE A 69 -4.90 -6.33 0.75
C ILE A 69 -3.70 -7.22 1.09
N ILE A 70 -2.50 -6.72 0.82
CA ILE A 70 -1.25 -7.40 1.17
C ILE A 70 -0.61 -6.62 2.32
N ILE A 71 -0.46 -7.27 3.46
CA ILE A 71 0.14 -6.70 4.65
C ILE A 71 1.54 -7.28 4.82
N GLY A 72 2.56 -6.46 4.67
CA GLY A 72 3.93 -6.87 4.93
C GLY A 72 4.28 -6.65 6.40
N LEU A 73 4.22 -7.69 7.21
CA LEU A 73 4.51 -7.61 8.64
C LEU A 73 6.00 -7.78 8.92
N ASP A 74 6.61 -6.76 9.49
CA ASP A 74 8.03 -6.75 9.86
C ASP A 74 8.23 -6.57 11.37
N LYS A 75 9.37 -7.02 11.88
CA LYS A 75 9.77 -6.97 13.30
C LYS A 75 8.74 -7.60 14.22
N ALA A 76 8.24 -8.78 13.87
CA ALA A 76 7.28 -9.55 14.66
C ALA A 76 7.82 -10.94 15.00
N ASN A 77 7.67 -11.36 16.25
CA ASN A 77 7.80 -12.76 16.63
C ASN A 77 6.50 -13.54 16.30
N GLU A 78 6.47 -14.85 16.60
CA GLU A 78 5.34 -15.70 16.26
C GLU A 78 4.03 -15.29 16.95
N ASP A 79 4.07 -14.97 18.24
CA ASP A 79 2.89 -14.53 18.99
C ASP A 79 2.39 -13.18 18.49
N GLN A 80 3.30 -12.29 18.13
CA GLN A 80 2.98 -11.01 17.53
C GLN A 80 2.37 -11.17 16.12
N ALA A 81 2.85 -12.12 15.34
CA ALA A 81 2.26 -12.41 14.04
C ALA A 81 0.83 -12.96 14.16
N ARG A 82 0.56 -13.82 15.17
CA ARG A 82 -0.80 -14.28 15.49
C ARG A 82 -1.73 -13.11 15.89
N LYS A 83 -1.25 -12.21 16.76
CA LYS A 83 -2.00 -11.01 17.16
C LYS A 83 -2.27 -10.09 15.98
N ALA A 84 -1.30 -9.93 15.08
CA ALA A 84 -1.50 -9.16 13.86
C ALA A 84 -2.58 -9.79 12.97
N TRP A 85 -2.58 -11.12 12.82
CA TRP A 85 -3.64 -11.82 12.09
C TRP A 85 -5.01 -11.49 12.67
N THR A 86 -5.22 -11.69 13.96
CA THR A 86 -6.48 -11.40 14.65
C THR A 86 -6.88 -9.92 14.51
N PHE A 87 -5.91 -9.01 14.55
CA PHE A 87 -6.19 -7.60 14.33
C PHE A 87 -6.74 -7.30 12.93
N PHE A 88 -6.18 -7.94 11.88
CA PHE A 88 -6.60 -7.70 10.51
C PHE A 88 -7.83 -8.52 10.09
N GLU A 89 -8.25 -9.54 10.83
CA GLU A 89 -9.49 -10.30 10.58
C GLU A 89 -10.75 -9.42 10.56
N GLN A 90 -10.69 -8.23 11.13
CA GLN A 90 -11.78 -7.26 11.02
C GLN A 90 -11.96 -6.66 9.61
N LEU A 91 -11.01 -6.85 8.69
CA LEU A 91 -11.13 -6.43 7.29
C LEU A 91 -12.15 -7.34 6.57
N GLU A 92 -13.07 -6.73 5.83
CA GLU A 92 -14.04 -7.47 4.99
C GLU A 92 -13.42 -7.87 3.64
N THR A 93 -12.45 -7.08 3.16
CA THR A 93 -11.67 -7.38 1.95
C THR A 93 -10.71 -8.53 2.24
N PRO A 94 -10.59 -9.53 1.36
CA PRO A 94 -9.60 -10.59 1.47
C PRO A 94 -8.19 -10.03 1.65
N PHE A 95 -7.40 -10.61 2.54
CA PHE A 95 -6.05 -10.15 2.80
C PHE A 95 -5.04 -11.29 2.94
N THR A 96 -3.77 -10.95 2.79
CA THR A 96 -2.62 -11.83 3.03
C THR A 96 -1.62 -11.11 3.92
N ILE A 97 -1.14 -11.78 4.96
CA ILE A 97 -0.01 -11.28 5.76
C ILE A 97 1.27 -11.97 5.31
N LEU A 98 2.22 -11.19 4.83
CA LEU A 98 3.59 -11.61 4.60
C LEU A 98 4.41 -11.32 5.86
N TRP A 99 4.62 -12.33 6.66
CA TRP A 99 5.43 -12.21 7.87
C TRP A 99 6.92 -12.33 7.54
N ASN A 100 7.63 -11.21 7.51
CA ASN A 100 9.02 -11.11 7.08
C ASN A 100 9.99 -11.92 7.96
N ASP A 101 9.71 -12.04 9.26
CA ASP A 101 10.50 -12.83 10.21
C ASP A 101 10.03 -14.29 10.29
N GLY A 102 9.01 -14.66 9.55
CA GLY A 102 8.43 -15.99 9.52
C GLY A 102 9.28 -17.04 8.77
N PRO A 103 9.04 -18.32 9.05
CA PRO A 103 9.83 -19.40 8.47
C PRO A 103 9.71 -19.49 6.96
N ASN A 104 8.52 -19.23 6.41
CA ASN A 104 8.27 -19.33 4.97
C ASN A 104 9.01 -18.25 4.18
N LEU A 105 8.94 -16.99 4.63
CA LEU A 105 9.63 -15.91 3.94
C LEU A 105 11.15 -15.99 4.14
N LYS A 106 11.63 -16.44 5.30
CA LYS A 106 13.05 -16.74 5.51
C LYS A 106 13.57 -17.85 4.57
N LYS A 107 12.77 -18.87 4.32
CA LYS A 107 13.12 -19.92 3.34
C LYS A 107 13.22 -19.36 1.94
N LEU A 108 12.23 -18.60 1.51
CA LEU A 108 12.23 -17.91 0.22
C LEU A 108 13.44 -16.98 0.07
N ASP A 109 13.74 -16.17 1.10
CA ASP A 109 14.88 -15.26 1.10
C ASP A 109 16.21 -16.00 0.92
N LYS A 110 16.38 -17.18 1.55
CA LYS A 110 17.57 -18.02 1.35
C LYS A 110 17.70 -18.48 -0.10
N GLU A 111 16.62 -18.88 -0.73
CA GLU A 111 16.65 -19.31 -2.14
C GLU A 111 16.95 -18.15 -3.08
N LEU A 112 16.37 -16.98 -2.81
CA LEU A 112 16.64 -15.75 -3.57
C LEU A 112 18.11 -15.30 -3.41
N LYS A 113 18.68 -15.41 -2.20
CA LYS A 113 20.11 -15.12 -1.96
C LYS A 113 21.05 -16.00 -2.77
N LYS A 114 20.76 -17.31 -2.87
CA LYS A 114 21.55 -18.22 -3.72
C LYS A 114 21.59 -17.79 -5.19
N LYS A 115 20.54 -17.10 -5.63
CA LYS A 115 20.41 -16.61 -7.01
C LYS A 115 20.84 -15.14 -7.18
N GLY A 116 21.33 -14.49 -6.12
CA GLY A 116 21.70 -13.07 -6.15
C GLY A 116 20.52 -12.11 -6.31
N LEU A 117 19.30 -12.55 -6.01
CA LEU A 117 18.05 -11.79 -6.22
C LEU A 117 17.43 -11.23 -4.93
N SER A 118 17.95 -11.61 -3.76
CA SER A 118 17.39 -11.10 -2.50
C SER A 118 17.80 -9.65 -2.25
N PRO A 119 16.89 -8.79 -1.76
CA PRO A 119 17.25 -7.47 -1.26
C PRO A 119 18.24 -7.59 -0.09
N ASN A 120 19.39 -6.92 -0.17
CA ASN A 120 20.45 -7.06 0.81
C ASN A 120 20.13 -6.35 2.13
N GLU A 121 19.43 -5.22 2.06
CA GLU A 121 19.14 -4.36 3.22
C GLU A 121 17.79 -4.72 3.84
N LYS A 122 17.79 -4.87 5.17
CA LYS A 122 16.55 -5.01 5.94
C LYS A 122 15.90 -3.63 6.09
N GLY A 123 14.57 -3.60 6.05
CA GLY A 123 13.80 -2.38 6.26
C GLY A 123 12.56 -2.30 5.37
N LYS A 124 11.95 -1.12 5.34
CA LYS A 124 10.71 -0.87 4.60
C LYS A 124 10.80 -1.23 3.11
N GLY A 125 11.91 -0.87 2.46
CA GLY A 125 12.09 -1.18 1.03
C GLY A 125 12.06 -2.68 0.75
N ARG A 126 12.72 -3.50 1.59
CA ARG A 126 12.67 -4.96 1.47
C ARG A 126 11.26 -5.51 1.73
N ASN A 127 10.55 -4.99 2.72
CA ASN A 127 9.17 -5.36 3.01
C ASN A 127 8.26 -5.10 1.79
N VAL A 128 8.32 -3.88 1.25
CA VAL A 128 7.58 -3.50 0.04
C VAL A 128 7.95 -4.39 -1.15
N TRP A 129 9.23 -4.70 -1.34
CA TRP A 129 9.68 -5.56 -2.43
C TRP A 129 9.03 -6.96 -2.38
N TYR A 130 8.95 -7.57 -1.20
CA TYR A 130 8.26 -8.86 -1.03
C TYR A 130 6.75 -8.75 -1.27
N CYS A 131 6.12 -7.65 -0.81
CA CYS A 131 4.70 -7.42 -1.04
C CYS A 131 4.38 -7.25 -2.53
N ILE A 132 5.22 -6.51 -3.27
CA ILE A 132 5.10 -6.39 -4.74
C ILE A 132 5.30 -7.75 -5.41
N GLY A 133 6.31 -8.52 -4.97
CA GLY A 133 6.54 -9.88 -5.46
C GLY A 133 5.32 -10.77 -5.25
N MET A 134 4.63 -10.66 -4.13
CA MET A 134 3.38 -11.38 -3.86
C MET A 134 2.25 -10.94 -4.77
N SER A 135 2.07 -9.63 -4.98
CA SER A 135 1.06 -9.10 -5.91
C SER A 135 1.29 -9.62 -7.34
N ILE A 136 2.55 -9.60 -7.80
CA ILE A 136 2.92 -10.15 -9.11
C ILE A 136 2.63 -11.67 -9.18
N ALA A 137 2.98 -12.43 -8.15
CA ALA A 137 2.74 -13.86 -8.10
C ALA A 137 1.23 -14.21 -8.07
N ARG A 138 0.40 -13.38 -7.44
CA ARG A 138 -1.06 -13.52 -7.50
C ARG A 138 -1.60 -13.26 -8.90
N ASN A 139 -0.97 -12.37 -9.66
CA ASN A 139 -1.33 -12.04 -11.05
C ASN A 139 -2.82 -11.68 -11.24
N THR A 140 -3.43 -11.02 -10.27
CA THR A 140 -4.85 -10.63 -10.30
C THR A 140 -5.03 -9.12 -10.43
N ALA A 141 -4.19 -8.34 -9.78
CA ALA A 141 -4.31 -6.89 -9.76
C ALA A 141 -3.87 -6.24 -11.06
N ARG A 142 -4.65 -5.26 -11.51
CA ARG A 142 -4.25 -4.34 -12.58
C ARG A 142 -3.50 -3.13 -12.03
N SER A 143 -3.80 -2.75 -10.81
CA SER A 143 -3.15 -1.62 -10.13
C SER A 143 -2.95 -1.92 -8.65
N VAL A 144 -1.87 -1.37 -8.12
CA VAL A 144 -1.46 -1.55 -6.73
C VAL A 144 -1.23 -0.19 -6.09
N ALA A 145 -1.87 0.06 -4.95
CA ALA A 145 -1.55 1.21 -4.10
C ALA A 145 -0.64 0.79 -2.95
N LEU A 146 0.26 1.67 -2.57
CA LEU A 146 1.14 1.50 -1.42
C LEU A 146 0.87 2.63 -0.41
N HIS A 147 0.46 2.28 0.80
CA HIS A 147 0.23 3.23 1.88
C HIS A 147 1.03 2.88 3.12
N ASP A 148 1.53 3.90 3.80
CA ASP A 148 2.23 3.74 5.07
C ASP A 148 1.24 3.54 6.22
N CYS A 149 1.61 2.71 7.19
CA CYS A 149 0.78 2.37 8.34
C CYS A 149 0.84 3.40 9.48
N ASP A 150 1.66 4.43 9.37
CA ASP A 150 1.86 5.49 10.37
C ASP A 150 1.16 6.81 10.04
N ILE A 151 0.37 6.88 8.97
CA ILE A 151 -0.36 8.08 8.54
C ILE A 151 -1.47 8.39 9.55
N LYS A 152 -1.25 9.41 10.39
CA LYS A 152 -2.18 9.79 11.47
C LYS A 152 -3.48 10.43 10.96
N THR A 153 -3.42 11.11 9.83
CA THR A 153 -4.54 11.82 9.20
C THR A 153 -5.14 11.02 8.04
N TYR A 154 -5.01 9.68 8.08
CA TYR A 154 -5.50 8.83 7.01
C TYR A 154 -7.02 8.96 6.85
N ASP A 155 -7.43 9.14 5.61
CA ASP A 155 -8.81 9.12 5.15
C ASP A 155 -8.87 8.27 3.86
N ARG A 156 -9.92 7.48 3.70
CA ARG A 156 -10.12 6.63 2.50
C ARG A 156 -10.12 7.40 1.18
N ARG A 157 -10.38 8.72 1.24
CA ARG A 157 -10.25 9.61 0.08
C ARG A 157 -8.84 9.60 -0.51
N MET A 158 -7.80 9.46 0.33
CA MET A 158 -6.41 9.35 -0.13
C MET A 158 -6.24 8.15 -1.05
N LEU A 159 -6.77 6.99 -0.61
CA LEU A 159 -6.70 5.75 -1.39
C LEU A 159 -7.49 5.87 -2.70
N ALA A 160 -8.71 6.38 -2.62
CA ALA A 160 -9.57 6.57 -3.79
C ALA A 160 -8.90 7.49 -4.84
N LYS A 161 -8.27 8.59 -4.41
CA LYS A 161 -7.58 9.53 -5.29
C LYS A 161 -6.30 8.97 -5.90
N LEU A 162 -5.59 8.07 -5.21
CA LEU A 162 -4.41 7.42 -5.79
C LEU A 162 -4.78 6.40 -6.85
N PHE A 163 -5.85 5.63 -6.66
CA PHE A 163 -6.30 4.68 -7.67
C PHE A 163 -6.94 5.35 -8.89
N TYR A 164 -7.72 6.40 -8.65
CA TYR A 164 -8.59 6.96 -9.69
C TYR A 164 -7.88 7.32 -11.01
N PRO A 165 -6.72 8.01 -11.01
CA PRO A 165 -6.02 8.34 -12.25
C PRO A 165 -5.49 7.12 -13.00
N VAL A 166 -5.12 6.06 -12.26
CA VAL A 166 -4.48 4.86 -12.83
C VAL A 166 -5.50 3.88 -13.38
N VAL A 167 -6.68 3.78 -12.73
CA VAL A 167 -7.69 2.78 -13.13
C VAL A 167 -8.78 3.36 -14.01
N ASN A 168 -8.93 4.67 -14.09
CA ASN A 168 -9.92 5.28 -14.96
C ASN A 168 -9.55 5.06 -16.43
N PRO A 169 -10.42 4.42 -17.22
CA PRO A 169 -10.13 4.11 -18.63
C PRO A 169 -9.98 5.33 -19.53
N LEU A 170 -10.45 6.49 -19.08
CA LEU A 170 -10.29 7.77 -19.82
C LEU A 170 -8.91 8.40 -19.63
N PHE A 171 -8.16 7.93 -18.63
CA PHE A 171 -6.81 8.40 -18.36
C PHE A 171 -5.79 7.33 -18.75
N ASN A 172 -4.64 7.77 -19.21
CA ASN A 172 -3.54 6.89 -19.60
C ASN A 172 -2.35 7.06 -18.64
N PHE A 173 -2.63 7.07 -17.32
CA PHE A 173 -1.59 7.14 -16.31
C PHE A 173 -1.24 5.74 -15.80
N GLU A 174 0.05 5.43 -15.80
CA GLU A 174 0.58 4.18 -15.24
C GLU A 174 1.04 4.35 -13.79
N PHE A 175 1.25 5.58 -13.34
CA PHE A 175 1.75 5.90 -12.02
C PHE A 175 1.07 7.15 -11.44
N CYS A 176 0.70 7.09 -10.17
CA CYS A 176 0.20 8.22 -9.40
C CYS A 176 0.90 8.26 -8.04
N LYS A 177 1.41 9.43 -7.66
CA LYS A 177 2.03 9.67 -6.35
C LYS A 177 1.26 10.76 -5.62
N GLY A 178 0.84 10.46 -4.38
CA GLY A 178 0.34 11.47 -3.46
C GLY A 178 1.48 12.39 -3.05
N CYS A 179 1.42 13.66 -3.45
CA CYS A 179 2.33 14.68 -2.96
C CYS A 179 1.63 15.48 -1.86
N LEU A 180 2.20 15.45 -0.66
CA LEU A 180 1.80 16.35 0.41
C LEU A 180 2.49 17.69 0.15
N LEU A 181 1.75 18.64 -0.37
CA LEU A 181 2.17 20.05 -0.40
C LEU A 181 2.09 20.58 1.05
N TYR A 182 3.08 20.25 1.85
CA TYR A 182 3.22 20.82 3.18
C TYR A 182 4.28 21.91 3.18
N PRO A 183 3.99 23.08 3.77
CA PRO A 183 5.00 24.11 4.02
C PRO A 183 5.86 23.78 5.27
N SER A 184 5.99 22.52 5.68
CA SER A 184 6.88 22.16 6.76
C SER A 184 8.19 21.60 6.18
N PRO A 185 9.35 22.10 6.65
CA PRO A 185 10.62 21.54 6.25
C PRO A 185 10.63 20.05 6.57
N SER A 186 11.02 19.24 5.59
CA SER A 186 11.31 17.83 5.81
C SER A 186 12.38 17.72 6.90
N PRO A 187 12.31 16.74 7.82
CA PRO A 187 13.40 16.49 8.76
C PRO A 187 14.76 16.20 8.10
N ARG A 188 14.78 16.07 6.77
CA ARG A 188 16.02 15.92 5.97
C ARG A 188 16.59 17.24 5.45
N ASP A 189 15.87 18.35 5.66
CA ASP A 189 16.29 19.68 5.20
C ASP A 189 16.89 20.52 6.35
N SER A 190 17.15 19.90 7.50
CA SER A 190 17.82 20.49 8.68
C SER A 190 19.20 19.92 8.89
#